data_6f930f4bd8edbc116b0ea7bf1d22362f
#
_entry.id   6f930f4bd8edbc116b0ea7bf1d22362f
#
_cell.length_a   1.000
_cell.length_b   1.000
_cell.length_c   1.000
_cell.angle_alpha   90.00
_cell.angle_beta   90.00
_cell.angle_gamma   90.00
#
_symmetry.space_group_name_H-M   'P 1'
#
loop_
_entity.id
_entity.type
_entity.pdbx_description
1 polymer ?
#
loop_
_entity_poly.entity_id
_entity_poly.type
_entity_poly.pdbx_seq_one_letter_code
_entity_poly.pdbx_strand_id
1 'polypeptide(L)'
;MGLPYRARVNERWFLNLPGFHGGAYVIAYVEDTRERGVQYDCDDEDCHSCPYNFEPRIILEIADCDSRINLEFDVDTEAGRANSLHKLDTLLAALRVFREGVVAEFEQYDKRERELAELRS
;
A
#
# COMPACT_ATOMS: atom_id res chain seq x y z
N MET A 1 25.40 11.62 15.69
CA MET A 1 24.90 10.75 14.62
C MET A 1 23.55 10.20 15.00
N GLY A 2 22.57 10.42 14.15
CA GLY A 2 21.26 9.81 14.32
C GLY A 2 21.32 8.31 14.14
N LEU A 3 20.39 7.59 14.75
CA LEU A 3 20.24 6.17 14.51
C LEU A 3 19.90 5.95 13.03
N PRO A 4 20.49 4.95 12.38
CA PRO A 4 20.18 4.68 11.00
C PRO A 4 18.71 4.30 10.85
N TYR A 5 18.07 4.83 9.83
CA TYR A 5 16.73 4.41 9.50
C TYR A 5 16.81 2.99 8.93
N ARG A 6 16.05 2.10 9.53
CA ARG A 6 15.89 0.76 9.01
C ARG A 6 14.48 0.56 8.52
N ALA A 7 14.35 -0.17 7.46
CA ALA A 7 13.04 -0.54 6.93
C ALA A 7 12.87 -2.05 7.00
N ARG A 8 11.72 -2.50 7.47
CA ARG A 8 11.30 -3.89 7.33
C ARG A 8 10.85 -4.16 5.91
N VAL A 9 10.19 -3.17 5.31
CA VAL A 9 9.77 -3.20 3.94
C VAL A 9 10.08 -1.84 3.34
N ASN A 10 10.70 -1.82 2.19
CA ASN A 10 10.98 -0.60 1.42
C ASN A 10 11.00 -1.00 -0.05
N GLU A 11 9.81 -1.12 -0.62
CA GLU A 11 9.63 -1.66 -1.95
C GLU A 11 8.75 -0.76 -2.81
N ARG A 12 9.06 -0.73 -4.09
CA ARG A 12 8.21 -0.11 -5.10
C ARG A 12 7.94 -1.13 -6.19
N TRP A 13 6.69 -1.35 -6.50
CA TRP A 13 6.28 -2.21 -7.60
C TRP A 13 5.59 -1.38 -8.66
N PHE A 14 6.04 -1.51 -9.89
CA PHE A 14 5.33 -0.91 -11.01
C PHE A 14 4.14 -1.80 -11.36
N LEU A 15 2.98 -1.18 -11.55
CA LEU A 15 1.74 -1.92 -11.78
C LEU A 15 1.56 -2.29 -13.24
N ASN A 16 2.13 -1.51 -14.15
CA ASN A 16 1.99 -1.77 -15.57
C ASN A 16 3.14 -2.64 -16.08
N LEU A 17 2.83 -3.43 -17.11
CA LEU A 17 3.85 -4.22 -17.78
C LEU A 17 4.88 -3.32 -18.47
N PRO A 18 6.13 -3.81 -18.70
CA PRO A 18 7.11 -3.08 -19.48
C PRO A 18 6.52 -2.69 -20.85
N GLY A 19 6.79 -1.47 -21.27
CA GLY A 19 6.24 -0.92 -22.51
C GLY A 19 5.00 -0.06 -22.31
N PHE A 20 4.36 -0.15 -21.16
CA PHE A 20 3.29 0.78 -20.78
C PHE A 20 3.86 1.88 -19.90
N HIS A 21 3.08 2.94 -19.66
CA HIS A 21 3.59 4.07 -18.87
C HIS A 21 3.98 3.66 -17.45
N GLY A 22 5.01 4.30 -16.91
CA GLY A 22 5.56 4.00 -15.61
C GLY A 22 4.93 4.77 -14.45
N GLY A 23 3.81 5.44 -14.67
CA GLY A 23 3.15 6.27 -13.66
C GLY A 23 2.23 5.50 -12.72
N ALA A 24 2.07 4.19 -12.91
CA ALA A 24 1.27 3.35 -12.03
C ALA A 24 2.21 2.50 -11.16
N TYR A 25 2.12 2.68 -9.84
CA TYR A 25 3.02 1.97 -8.92
C TYR A 25 2.42 1.87 -7.52
N VAL A 26 2.98 0.95 -6.74
CA VAL A 26 2.70 0.83 -5.32
C VAL A 26 4.00 0.99 -4.55
N ILE A 27 4.00 1.85 -3.55
CA ILE A 27 5.11 1.97 -2.61
C ILE A 27 4.65 1.39 -1.28
N ALA A 28 5.44 0.47 -0.74
CA ALA A 28 5.24 -0.06 0.60
C ALA A 28 6.47 0.22 1.43
N TYR A 29 6.27 0.91 2.55
CA TYR A 29 7.35 1.24 3.47
C TYR A 29 6.89 0.97 4.90
N VAL A 30 7.65 0.15 5.62
CA VAL A 30 7.42 -0.11 7.04
C VAL A 30 8.75 0.10 7.75
N GLU A 31 8.80 1.08 8.62
CA GLU A 31 10.01 1.39 9.38
C GLU A 31 10.27 0.32 10.44
N ASP A 32 11.54 -0.02 10.63
CA ASP A 32 11.98 -0.90 11.70
C ASP A 32 12.51 -0.04 12.87
N THR A 33 11.78 -0.03 13.96
CA THR A 33 12.11 0.80 15.11
C THR A 33 12.85 0.06 16.21
N ARG A 34 13.28 -1.19 15.97
CA ARG A 34 13.85 -2.04 17.02
C ARG A 34 15.09 -1.45 17.68
N GLU A 35 15.86 -0.63 16.95
CA GLU A 35 17.07 -0.02 17.49
C GLU A 35 16.85 1.34 18.12
N ARG A 36 15.66 1.88 18.07
CA ARG A 36 15.39 3.16 18.69
C ARG A 36 15.34 3.11 20.20
N GLY A 37 14.92 1.98 20.75
CA GLY A 37 14.86 1.80 22.18
C GLY A 37 13.85 2.73 22.87
N VAL A 38 13.49 2.38 24.08
CA VAL A 38 12.67 3.24 24.93
C VAL A 38 13.62 4.03 25.84
N GLN A 39 14.11 5.17 25.37
CA GLN A 39 15.07 5.92 26.16
C GLN A 39 14.51 7.24 26.58
N TYR A 40 13.54 7.33 27.58
CA TYR A 40 13.30 8.66 27.48
C TYR A 40 12.71 9.53 28.52
N ASP A 41 13.33 10.62 28.75
CA ASP A 41 12.98 11.70 29.60
C ASP A 41 12.62 12.97 28.84
N CYS A 42 11.66 12.96 27.96
CA CYS A 42 11.19 14.18 27.36
C CYS A 42 10.04 14.75 28.16
N ASP A 43 10.26 15.87 28.79
CA ASP A 43 9.23 16.56 29.57
C ASP A 43 8.28 17.37 28.69
N ASP A 44 8.53 17.44 27.40
CA ASP A 44 7.73 18.21 26.48
C ASP A 44 6.81 17.27 25.67
N GLU A 45 5.51 17.32 26.00
CA GLU A 45 4.50 16.51 25.33
C GLU A 45 4.33 16.82 23.86
N ASP A 46 4.74 18.02 23.43
CA ASP A 46 4.65 18.47 22.06
C ASP A 46 5.93 18.25 21.26
N CYS A 47 6.90 17.56 21.83
CA CYS A 47 8.17 17.30 21.18
C CYS A 47 8.04 16.25 20.08
N HIS A 48 8.28 16.65 18.83
CA HIS A 48 8.23 15.76 17.69
C HIS A 48 9.58 15.17 17.30
N SER A 49 10.66 15.72 17.84
CA SER A 49 12.01 15.30 17.48
C SER A 49 12.62 14.34 18.48
N CYS A 50 11.89 14.01 19.54
CA CYS A 50 12.43 13.21 20.60
C CYS A 50 12.22 11.72 20.38
N PRO A 51 13.16 10.86 20.80
CA PRO A 51 13.01 9.41 20.68
C PRO A 51 11.81 8.84 21.44
N TYR A 52 11.19 9.66 22.24
CA TYR A 52 9.99 9.30 23.00
C TYR A 52 8.80 8.99 22.11
N ASN A 53 8.66 9.72 21.00
CA ASN A 53 7.63 9.47 20.04
C ASN A 53 8.20 8.59 18.93
N PHE A 54 8.14 7.28 19.14
CA PHE A 54 8.77 6.31 18.27
C PHE A 54 7.77 5.52 17.43
N GLU A 55 6.66 6.14 17.07
CA GLU A 55 5.75 5.49 16.14
C GLU A 55 6.46 5.21 14.82
N PRO A 56 6.39 3.98 14.32
CA PRO A 56 7.02 3.67 13.05
C PRO A 56 6.28 4.35 11.90
N ARG A 57 7.03 4.72 10.88
CA ARG A 57 6.41 5.17 9.63
C ARG A 57 5.92 3.94 8.87
N ILE A 58 4.65 3.94 8.56
CA ILE A 58 4.01 2.87 7.78
C ILE A 58 3.28 3.55 6.64
N ILE A 59 3.72 3.30 5.41
CA ILE A 59 3.23 3.98 4.23
C ILE A 59 2.85 2.95 3.18
N LEU A 60 1.62 3.03 2.70
CA LEU A 60 1.20 2.33 1.50
C LEU A 60 0.62 3.39 0.57
N GLU A 61 1.32 3.64 -0.54
CA GLU A 61 0.89 4.59 -1.55
C GLU A 61 0.59 3.85 -2.84
N ILE A 62 -0.55 4.13 -3.42
CA ILE A 62 -0.94 3.59 -4.72
C ILE A 62 -1.12 4.78 -5.66
N ALA A 63 -0.47 4.72 -6.80
CA ALA A 63 -0.51 5.79 -7.79
C ALA A 63 -0.90 5.26 -9.17
N ASP A 64 -1.61 6.06 -9.91
CA ASP A 64 -1.89 5.83 -11.33
C ASP A 64 -1.94 7.19 -12.01
N CYS A 65 -0.89 7.49 -12.76
CA CYS A 65 -0.67 8.78 -13.39
C CYS A 65 -0.72 9.93 -12.37
N ASP A 66 -1.69 10.81 -12.47
CA ASP A 66 -1.80 11.99 -11.58
C ASP A 66 -2.56 11.70 -10.29
N SER A 67 -3.09 10.50 -10.15
CA SER A 67 -3.88 10.12 -8.98
C SER A 67 -3.04 9.33 -8.00
N ARG A 68 -3.07 9.74 -6.74
CA ARG A 68 -2.36 9.05 -5.65
C ARG A 68 -3.28 8.86 -4.47
N ILE A 69 -3.14 7.74 -3.82
CA ILE A 69 -3.87 7.46 -2.59
C ILE A 69 -2.89 6.90 -1.57
N ASN A 70 -2.97 7.43 -0.35
CA ASN A 70 -2.20 6.95 0.77
C ASN A 70 -3.15 6.34 1.78
N LEU A 71 -2.88 5.12 2.21
CA LEU A 71 -3.64 4.48 3.25
C LEU A 71 -2.93 4.67 4.58
N GLU A 72 -3.69 5.05 5.60
CA GLU A 72 -3.17 5.25 6.94
C GLU A 72 -3.33 3.99 7.78
N PHE A 73 -2.32 3.72 8.59
CA PHE A 73 -2.29 2.53 9.45
C PHE A 73 -1.92 2.95 10.86
N ASP A 74 -2.88 2.88 11.76
CA ASP A 74 -2.65 3.21 13.15
C ASP A 74 -1.88 2.11 13.85
N VAL A 75 -0.97 2.49 14.73
CA VAL A 75 -0.08 1.57 15.43
C VAL A 75 -0.05 1.80 16.94
N ASP A 76 -0.55 2.94 17.38
CA ASP A 76 -0.38 3.39 18.77
C ASP A 76 -1.28 2.68 19.77
N THR A 77 -2.38 2.08 19.32
CA THR A 77 -3.29 1.33 20.19
C THR A 77 -3.49 -0.08 19.67
N GLU A 78 -3.87 -0.98 20.57
CA GLU A 78 -4.19 -2.35 20.18
C GLU A 78 -5.34 -2.40 19.19
N ALA A 79 -6.39 -1.60 19.45
CA ALA A 79 -7.54 -1.52 18.54
C ALA A 79 -7.13 -0.95 17.17
N GLY A 80 -6.26 0.07 17.15
CA GLY A 80 -5.76 0.65 15.91
C GLY A 80 -4.95 -0.34 15.10
N ARG A 81 -4.09 -1.13 15.76
CA ARG A 81 -3.31 -2.18 15.08
C ARG A 81 -4.22 -3.25 14.47
N ALA A 82 -5.23 -3.69 15.24
CA ALA A 82 -6.19 -4.66 14.73
C ALA A 82 -6.94 -4.12 13.52
N ASN A 83 -7.34 -2.85 13.57
CA ASN A 83 -8.00 -2.20 12.45
C ASN A 83 -7.09 -2.06 11.24
N SER A 84 -5.81 -1.77 11.45
CA SER A 84 -4.83 -1.66 10.35
C SER A 84 -4.68 -2.99 9.61
N LEU A 85 -4.60 -4.10 10.34
CA LEU A 85 -4.54 -5.44 9.74
C LEU A 85 -5.86 -5.78 9.03
N HIS A 86 -6.99 -5.45 9.63
CA HIS A 86 -8.29 -5.63 8.99
C HIS A 86 -8.40 -4.85 7.69
N LYS A 87 -7.90 -3.62 7.67
CA LYS A 87 -7.86 -2.79 6.46
C LYS A 87 -7.08 -3.48 5.34
N LEU A 88 -5.91 -4.03 5.66
CA LEU A 88 -5.09 -4.75 4.69
C LEU A 88 -5.78 -6.02 4.20
N ASP A 89 -6.34 -6.80 5.10
CA ASP A 89 -7.03 -8.05 4.75
C ASP A 89 -8.25 -7.78 3.88
N THR A 90 -8.99 -6.71 4.20
CA THR A 90 -10.15 -6.29 3.42
C THR A 90 -9.73 -5.85 2.02
N LEU A 91 -8.64 -5.09 1.92
CA LEU A 91 -8.11 -4.65 0.63
C LEU A 91 -7.69 -5.86 -0.23
N LEU A 92 -6.98 -6.82 0.37
CA LEU A 92 -6.57 -8.03 -0.34
C LEU A 92 -7.77 -8.81 -0.86
N ALA A 93 -8.81 -8.98 -0.02
CA ALA A 93 -10.03 -9.68 -0.42
C ALA A 93 -10.77 -8.94 -1.54
N ALA A 94 -10.88 -7.62 -1.41
CA ALA A 94 -11.54 -6.79 -2.42
C ALA A 94 -10.82 -6.86 -3.77
N LEU A 95 -9.48 -6.80 -3.75
CA LEU A 95 -8.69 -6.89 -4.98
C LEU A 95 -8.86 -8.25 -5.66
N ARG A 96 -8.94 -9.33 -4.87
CA ARG A 96 -9.17 -10.68 -5.41
C ARG A 96 -10.50 -10.76 -6.14
N VAL A 97 -11.58 -10.31 -5.52
CA VAL A 97 -12.92 -10.31 -6.11
C VAL A 97 -12.95 -9.43 -7.36
N PHE A 98 -12.33 -8.26 -7.27
CA PHE A 98 -12.26 -7.35 -8.41
C PHE A 98 -11.53 -7.99 -9.60
N ARG A 99 -10.40 -8.66 -9.34
CA ARG A 99 -9.63 -9.34 -10.39
C ARG A 99 -10.46 -10.43 -11.08
N GLU A 100 -11.18 -11.21 -10.30
CA GLU A 100 -12.07 -12.25 -10.85
C GLU A 100 -13.12 -11.64 -11.77
N GLY A 101 -13.71 -10.53 -11.38
CA GLY A 101 -14.69 -9.82 -12.19
C GLY A 101 -14.10 -9.28 -13.48
N VAL A 102 -12.88 -8.72 -13.39
CA VAL A 102 -12.16 -8.22 -14.58
C VAL A 102 -11.88 -9.34 -15.58
N VAL A 103 -11.38 -10.49 -15.09
CA VAL A 103 -11.11 -11.65 -15.94
C VAL A 103 -12.39 -12.12 -16.64
N ALA A 104 -13.47 -12.25 -15.87
CA ALA A 104 -14.77 -12.69 -16.41
C ALA A 104 -15.28 -11.74 -17.49
N GLU A 105 -15.14 -10.45 -17.26
CA GLU A 105 -15.58 -9.45 -18.22
C GLU A 105 -14.72 -9.42 -19.49
N PHE A 106 -13.42 -9.65 -19.35
CA PHE A 106 -12.53 -9.74 -20.50
C PHE A 106 -12.89 -10.94 -21.38
N GLU A 107 -13.21 -12.07 -20.76
CA GLU A 107 -13.68 -13.26 -21.48
C GLU A 107 -14.99 -12.99 -22.23
N GLN A 108 -15.90 -12.29 -21.60
CA GLN A 108 -17.17 -11.91 -22.21
C GLN A 108 -16.95 -10.94 -23.39
N TYR A 109 -16.03 -10.00 -23.23
CA TYR A 109 -15.66 -9.06 -24.29
C TYR A 109 -15.09 -9.81 -25.49
N ASP A 110 -14.17 -10.73 -25.27
CA ASP A 110 -13.56 -11.52 -26.34
C ASP A 110 -14.61 -12.37 -27.08
N LYS A 111 -15.54 -12.97 -26.34
CA LYS A 111 -16.64 -13.75 -26.94
C LYS A 111 -17.50 -12.88 -27.84
N ARG A 112 -17.83 -11.68 -27.35
CA ARG A 112 -18.64 -10.72 -28.13
C ARG A 112 -17.91 -10.29 -29.40
N GLU A 113 -16.60 -10.02 -29.29
CA GLU A 113 -15.79 -9.66 -30.46
C GLU A 113 -15.77 -10.75 -31.51
N ARG A 114 -15.66 -12.03 -31.10
CA ARG A 114 -15.70 -13.17 -32.00
C ARG A 114 -17.06 -13.29 -32.69
N GLU A 115 -18.14 -13.12 -31.94
CA GLU A 115 -19.50 -13.15 -32.50
C GLU A 115 -19.71 -12.06 -33.54
N LEU A 116 -19.23 -10.85 -33.27
CA LEU A 116 -19.31 -9.73 -34.19
C LEU A 116 -18.48 -10.01 -35.47
N ALA A 117 -17.33 -10.60 -35.33
CA ALA A 117 -16.49 -10.94 -36.47
C ALA A 117 -17.17 -11.98 -37.35
N GLU A 118 -17.85 -12.97 -36.77
CA GLU A 118 -18.61 -13.99 -37.52
C GLU A 118 -19.76 -13.36 -38.28
N LEU A 119 -20.45 -12.38 -37.70
CA LEU A 119 -21.56 -11.67 -38.36
C LEU A 119 -21.07 -10.82 -39.53
N ARG A 120 -19.83 -10.37 -39.53
CA ARG A 120 -19.26 -9.54 -40.57
C ARG A 120 -18.66 -10.33 -41.74
N SER A 121 -18.46 -11.61 -41.57
CA SER A 121 -17.85 -12.46 -42.60
C SER A 121 -18.87 -12.99 -43.59
#